data_0dd16e979480b6df174c626f6fe86107
#
_entry.id   0dd16e979480b6df174c626f6fe86107
#
_cell.length_a   1.000
_cell.length_b   1.000
_cell.length_c   1.000
_cell.angle_alpha   90.00
_cell.angle_beta   90.00
_cell.angle_gamma   90.00
#
_symmetry.space_group_name_H-M   'P 1'
#
loop_
_entity.id
_entity.type
_entity.pdbx_description
1 polymer ?
#
loop_
_entity_poly.entity_id
_entity_poly.type
_entity_poly.pdbx_seq_one_letter_code
_entity_poly.pdbx_strand_id
1 'polypeptide(L)'
;MPLDTIYITRHGHRLNWTIDLSTGTYHATYPTATGIPVDPTLTQPGVRQSQELAAHFCHETFTTKPCRVYCSPFYRCLQTIQPTVEGLKKIQEAEKRPDIDLTVRIENGLGEWFGSSSFFTHPSPSTPEVLASHFPTILSPSPSETQYKARIIPSPSGETIAQLHDRVATTLSHIIATVDEELAAFAESHPDDPRNHQSHSILICTHAAPLIAMGRALTGNMPDDSSEEDFKPFTASVSTFARRKSGSRTGIEQDVVNGKTEEICGKKIPHWRGGRGVGGGWDCVQNGDCSFLSGGEERGWHFNGEEDFLSMPTPLVASAPSGAASDAGSAGSSSAKL
;
A
#
# COMPACT_ATOMS: atom_id res chain seq x y z
N MET A 1 17.63 -17.70 -6.51
CA MET A 1 18.08 -16.45 -5.84
C MET A 1 16.93 -15.90 -5.01
N PRO A 2 17.17 -15.15 -3.93
CA PRO A 2 16.10 -14.48 -3.18
C PRO A 2 15.45 -13.38 -4.02
N LEU A 3 14.33 -12.83 -3.51
CA LEU A 3 13.70 -11.63 -4.05
C LEU A 3 14.71 -10.47 -4.12
N ASP A 4 14.84 -9.82 -5.25
CA ASP A 4 15.81 -8.74 -5.45
C ASP A 4 15.21 -7.40 -5.90
N THR A 5 13.95 -7.39 -6.35
CA THR A 5 13.27 -6.18 -6.82
C THR A 5 11.84 -6.08 -6.26
N ILE A 6 11.47 -4.92 -5.76
CA ILE A 6 10.11 -4.60 -5.32
C ILE A 6 9.60 -3.40 -6.11
N TYR A 7 8.46 -3.57 -6.79
CA TYR A 7 7.70 -2.49 -7.40
C TYR A 7 6.54 -2.12 -6.48
N ILE A 8 6.41 -0.82 -6.17
CA ILE A 8 5.28 -0.30 -5.40
C ILE A 8 4.54 0.72 -6.24
N THR A 9 3.23 0.53 -6.38
CA THR A 9 2.36 1.48 -7.08
C THR A 9 1.25 1.97 -6.15
N ARG A 10 0.87 3.23 -6.27
CA ARG A 10 -0.35 3.76 -5.68
C ARG A 10 -1.54 3.48 -6.60
N HIS A 11 -2.72 3.28 -6.04
CA HIS A 11 -3.94 3.19 -6.84
C HIS A 11 -4.12 4.40 -7.76
N GLY A 12 -4.81 4.22 -8.89
CA GLY A 12 -5.12 5.26 -9.86
C GLY A 12 -6.05 6.35 -9.31
N HIS A 13 -6.29 7.38 -10.11
CA HIS A 13 -7.19 8.48 -9.76
C HIS A 13 -8.59 7.95 -9.43
N ARG A 14 -9.12 8.29 -8.25
CA ARG A 14 -10.38 7.77 -7.70
C ARG A 14 -11.43 8.85 -7.47
N LEU A 15 -12.68 8.46 -7.31
CA LEU A 15 -13.74 9.29 -6.77
C LEU A 15 -13.45 9.66 -5.31
N ASN A 16 -14.06 10.73 -4.83
CA ASN A 16 -13.82 11.25 -3.47
C ASN A 16 -14.86 10.73 -2.46
N TRP A 17 -14.50 10.85 -1.22
CA TRP A 17 -15.34 10.72 -0.05
C TRP A 17 -15.03 11.86 0.94
N THR A 18 -15.90 12.09 1.88
CA THR A 18 -15.73 13.06 2.97
C THR A 18 -16.04 12.41 4.30
N ILE A 19 -15.57 13.02 5.37
CA ILE A 19 -15.91 12.63 6.75
C ILE A 19 -16.58 13.82 7.45
N ASP A 20 -17.67 13.55 8.16
CA ASP A 20 -18.23 14.47 9.14
C ASP A 20 -17.41 14.31 10.44
N LEU A 21 -16.57 15.27 10.73
CA LEU A 21 -15.66 15.25 11.89
C LEU A 21 -16.41 15.29 13.23
N SER A 22 -17.67 15.74 13.25
CA SER A 22 -18.48 15.79 14.48
C SER A 22 -19.04 14.42 14.88
N THR A 23 -19.24 13.54 13.90
CA THR A 23 -19.88 12.23 14.11
C THR A 23 -18.97 11.06 13.75
N GLY A 24 -17.86 11.30 13.05
CA GLY A 24 -17.03 10.26 12.45
C GLY A 24 -17.70 9.54 11.29
N THR A 25 -18.75 10.13 10.71
CA THR A 25 -19.52 9.51 9.62
C THR A 25 -18.88 9.80 8.27
N TYR A 26 -18.60 8.73 7.52
CA TYR A 26 -18.05 8.80 6.18
C TYR A 26 -19.14 8.84 5.11
N HIS A 27 -18.97 9.70 4.11
CA HIS A 27 -19.89 9.90 2.99
C HIS A 27 -19.18 9.76 1.66
N ALA A 28 -19.60 8.79 0.84
CA ALA A 28 -19.14 8.67 -0.54
C ALA A 28 -19.86 9.71 -1.42
N THR A 29 -19.13 10.36 -2.33
CA THR A 29 -19.73 11.28 -3.31
C THR A 29 -20.68 10.56 -4.28
N TYR A 30 -20.37 9.29 -4.57
CA TYR A 30 -21.17 8.40 -5.42
C TYR A 30 -21.25 7.01 -4.79
N PRO A 31 -22.27 6.19 -5.15
CA PRO A 31 -22.35 4.81 -4.68
C PRO A 31 -21.05 4.05 -4.96
N THR A 32 -20.56 3.32 -3.97
CA THR A 32 -19.36 2.50 -4.08
C THR A 32 -19.71 1.06 -4.44
N ALA A 33 -18.82 0.36 -5.13
CA ALA A 33 -19.06 -1.03 -5.53
C ALA A 33 -19.21 -1.98 -4.33
N THR A 34 -18.50 -1.68 -3.23
CA THR A 34 -18.49 -2.47 -1.99
C THR A 34 -19.51 -2.01 -0.96
N GLY A 35 -20.21 -0.90 -1.19
CA GLY A 35 -21.07 -0.26 -0.20
C GLY A 35 -20.32 0.50 0.91
N ILE A 36 -18.99 0.49 0.91
CA ILE A 36 -18.14 1.12 1.92
C ILE A 36 -17.79 2.53 1.45
N PRO A 37 -18.18 3.61 2.19
CA PRO A 37 -17.99 5.00 1.72
C PRO A 37 -16.54 5.37 1.41
N VAL A 38 -15.58 4.85 2.15
CA VAL A 38 -14.13 5.14 1.96
C VAL A 38 -13.48 4.28 0.87
N ASP A 39 -14.27 3.45 0.18
CA ASP A 39 -13.77 2.57 -0.89
C ASP A 39 -14.36 2.90 -2.28
N PRO A 40 -14.18 4.15 -2.76
CA PRO A 40 -14.68 4.57 -4.05
C PRO A 40 -13.91 3.88 -5.19
N THR A 41 -14.59 3.76 -6.34
CA THR A 41 -14.00 3.27 -7.58
C THR A 41 -13.06 4.29 -8.22
N LEU A 42 -12.25 3.84 -9.17
CA LEU A 42 -11.47 4.74 -10.03
C LEU A 42 -12.40 5.63 -10.85
N THR A 43 -11.90 6.81 -11.17
CA THR A 43 -12.50 7.68 -12.20
C THR A 43 -12.09 7.19 -13.60
N GLN A 44 -12.66 7.79 -14.64
CA GLN A 44 -12.25 7.47 -16.01
C GLN A 44 -10.75 7.74 -16.28
N PRO A 45 -10.14 8.87 -15.84
CA PRO A 45 -8.67 8.99 -15.83
C PRO A 45 -7.94 7.88 -15.08
N GLY A 46 -8.45 7.46 -13.92
CA GLY A 46 -7.84 6.35 -13.15
C GLY A 46 -7.90 5.00 -13.86
N VAL A 47 -8.99 4.72 -14.57
CA VAL A 47 -9.10 3.52 -15.42
C VAL A 47 -8.08 3.58 -16.56
N ARG A 48 -7.89 4.74 -17.20
CA ARG A 48 -6.83 4.92 -18.20
C ARG A 48 -5.44 4.68 -17.58
N GLN A 49 -5.15 5.26 -16.42
CA GLN A 49 -3.89 5.03 -15.71
C GLN A 49 -3.65 3.54 -15.41
N SER A 50 -4.68 2.78 -15.05
CA SER A 50 -4.55 1.33 -14.81
C SER A 50 -4.21 0.56 -16.10
N GLN A 51 -4.72 0.98 -17.25
CA GLN A 51 -4.40 0.39 -18.55
C GLN A 51 -2.97 0.74 -19.00
N GLU A 52 -2.53 1.99 -18.77
CA GLU A 52 -1.17 2.44 -19.06
C GLU A 52 -0.14 1.72 -18.17
N LEU A 53 -0.47 1.53 -16.89
CA LEU A 53 0.34 0.71 -15.96
C LEU A 53 0.46 -0.73 -16.48
N ALA A 54 -0.63 -1.33 -16.96
CA ALA A 54 -0.61 -2.67 -17.54
C ALA A 54 0.25 -2.73 -18.80
N ALA A 55 0.12 -1.75 -19.69
CA ALA A 55 0.96 -1.66 -20.89
C ALA A 55 2.45 -1.57 -20.53
N HIS A 56 2.80 -0.81 -19.50
CA HIS A 56 4.17 -0.68 -19.00
C HIS A 56 4.74 -2.02 -18.51
N PHE A 57 4.06 -2.70 -17.58
CA PHE A 57 4.54 -3.97 -17.02
C PHE A 57 4.53 -5.13 -18.03
N CYS A 58 3.60 -5.11 -18.99
CA CYS A 58 3.50 -6.15 -20.01
C CYS A 58 4.39 -5.92 -21.22
N HIS A 59 5.01 -4.74 -21.34
CA HIS A 59 5.89 -4.43 -22.46
C HIS A 59 7.09 -5.38 -22.50
N GLU A 60 7.56 -5.73 -23.71
CA GLU A 60 8.67 -6.67 -23.90
C GLU A 60 9.99 -6.17 -23.30
N THR A 61 10.22 -4.84 -23.29
CA THR A 61 11.41 -4.24 -22.70
C THR A 61 11.40 -4.23 -21.17
N PHE A 62 10.26 -4.50 -20.54
CA PHE A 62 10.17 -4.65 -19.09
C PHE A 62 10.62 -6.06 -18.69
N THR A 63 11.90 -6.21 -18.42
CA THR A 63 12.56 -7.53 -18.35
C THR A 63 12.30 -8.28 -17.04
N THR A 64 12.23 -7.60 -15.89
CA THR A 64 12.05 -8.24 -14.58
C THR A 64 10.58 -8.19 -14.17
N LYS A 65 9.77 -9.03 -14.82
CA LYS A 65 8.32 -9.09 -14.56
C LYS A 65 8.02 -9.66 -13.17
N PRO A 66 7.01 -9.13 -12.46
CA PRO A 66 6.61 -9.63 -11.14
C PRO A 66 6.25 -11.13 -11.16
N CYS A 67 6.79 -11.90 -10.20
CA CYS A 67 6.44 -13.29 -9.98
C CYS A 67 5.35 -13.47 -8.90
N ARG A 68 5.09 -12.44 -8.10
CA ARG A 68 4.02 -12.37 -7.10
C ARG A 68 3.41 -10.98 -7.08
N VAL A 69 2.12 -10.90 -6.70
CA VAL A 69 1.39 -9.63 -6.59
C VAL A 69 0.70 -9.54 -5.24
N TYR A 70 0.94 -8.45 -4.52
CA TYR A 70 0.28 -8.12 -3.25
C TYR A 70 -0.56 -6.86 -3.42
N CYS A 71 -1.70 -6.82 -2.77
CA CYS A 71 -2.62 -5.69 -2.91
C CYS A 71 -3.30 -5.34 -1.59
N SER A 72 -3.47 -4.05 -1.36
CA SER A 72 -4.39 -3.52 -0.37
C SER A 72 -5.81 -4.06 -0.61
N PRO A 73 -6.62 -4.35 0.44
CA PRO A 73 -7.97 -4.89 0.34
C PRO A 73 -9.02 -3.90 -0.22
N PHE A 74 -8.62 -2.70 -0.64
CA PHE A 74 -9.53 -1.70 -1.18
C PHE A 74 -9.79 -1.92 -2.67
N TYR A 75 -11.07 -1.79 -3.05
CA TYR A 75 -11.57 -1.99 -4.42
C TYR A 75 -10.74 -1.24 -5.47
N ARG A 76 -10.44 0.05 -5.20
CA ARG A 76 -9.65 0.90 -6.09
C ARG A 76 -8.23 0.39 -6.37
N CYS A 77 -7.61 -0.29 -5.40
CA CYS A 77 -6.28 -0.89 -5.58
C CYS A 77 -6.37 -2.11 -6.50
N LEU A 78 -7.34 -2.98 -6.27
CA LEU A 78 -7.60 -4.14 -7.13
C LEU A 78 -7.96 -3.72 -8.54
N GLN A 79 -8.83 -2.70 -8.69
CA GLN A 79 -9.20 -2.13 -9.98
C GLN A 79 -7.99 -1.54 -10.74
N THR A 80 -7.02 -0.98 -10.01
CA THR A 80 -5.79 -0.43 -10.60
C THR A 80 -4.90 -1.51 -11.18
N ILE A 81 -4.71 -2.64 -10.46
CA ILE A 81 -3.77 -3.68 -10.89
C ILE A 81 -4.41 -4.76 -11.76
N GLN A 82 -5.74 -4.84 -11.83
CA GLN A 82 -6.43 -5.89 -12.57
C GLN A 82 -5.92 -6.05 -14.01
N PRO A 83 -5.85 -5.00 -14.84
CA PRO A 83 -5.35 -5.15 -16.22
C PRO A 83 -3.89 -5.62 -16.28
N THR A 84 -3.06 -5.18 -15.34
CA THR A 84 -1.65 -5.59 -15.24
C THR A 84 -1.56 -7.10 -14.96
N VAL A 85 -2.29 -7.59 -13.96
CA VAL A 85 -2.27 -9.00 -13.57
C VAL A 85 -2.82 -9.89 -14.68
N GLU A 86 -3.92 -9.48 -15.32
CA GLU A 86 -4.49 -10.21 -16.45
C GLU A 86 -3.52 -10.29 -17.65
N GLY A 87 -2.80 -9.19 -17.93
CA GLY A 87 -1.76 -9.16 -18.97
C GLY A 87 -0.57 -10.05 -18.64
N LEU A 88 -0.07 -9.99 -17.41
CA LEU A 88 1.05 -10.83 -16.95
C LEU A 88 0.67 -12.32 -16.94
N LYS A 89 -0.57 -12.69 -16.56
CA LYS A 89 -1.05 -14.10 -16.63
C LYS A 89 -1.00 -14.64 -18.06
N LYS A 90 -1.40 -13.85 -19.06
CA LYS A 90 -1.30 -14.25 -20.48
C LYS A 90 0.15 -14.51 -20.92
N ILE A 91 1.08 -13.66 -20.46
CA ILE A 91 2.52 -13.84 -20.73
C ILE A 91 3.02 -15.11 -20.04
N GLN A 92 2.70 -15.31 -18.78
CA GLN A 92 3.05 -16.50 -18.00
C GLN A 92 2.58 -17.80 -18.66
N GLU A 93 1.33 -17.83 -19.14
CA GLU A 93 0.76 -18.97 -19.85
C GLU A 93 1.52 -19.27 -21.14
N ALA A 94 1.86 -18.23 -21.92
CA ALA A 94 2.61 -18.37 -23.15
C ALA A 94 4.05 -18.88 -22.91
N GLU A 95 4.70 -18.42 -21.84
CA GLU A 95 6.05 -18.80 -21.45
C GLU A 95 6.14 -20.12 -20.66
N LYS A 96 5.00 -20.68 -20.24
CA LYS A 96 4.90 -21.89 -19.41
C LYS A 96 5.73 -21.79 -18.11
N ARG A 97 5.54 -20.72 -17.33
CA ARG A 97 6.28 -20.39 -16.09
C ARG A 97 5.55 -20.91 -14.84
N PRO A 98 5.84 -22.14 -14.36
CA PRO A 98 5.20 -22.68 -13.14
C PRO A 98 5.71 -22.06 -11.83
N ASP A 99 6.86 -21.39 -11.88
CA ASP A 99 7.47 -20.66 -10.76
C ASP A 99 6.74 -19.35 -10.40
N ILE A 100 5.84 -18.90 -11.26
CA ILE A 100 5.10 -17.65 -11.10
C ILE A 100 3.68 -17.97 -10.58
N ASP A 101 3.27 -17.28 -9.51
CA ASP A 101 1.89 -17.24 -9.04
C ASP A 101 1.40 -15.79 -9.00
N LEU A 102 0.56 -15.44 -9.98
CA LEU A 102 -0.02 -14.10 -10.15
C LEU A 102 -1.44 -13.98 -9.55
N THR A 103 -1.89 -14.97 -8.77
CA THR A 103 -3.07 -14.78 -7.93
C THR A 103 -2.78 -13.69 -6.92
N VAL A 104 -3.60 -12.63 -6.94
CA VAL A 104 -3.36 -11.46 -6.08
C VAL A 104 -3.55 -11.85 -4.61
N ARG A 105 -2.55 -11.53 -3.80
CA ARG A 105 -2.53 -11.74 -2.36
C ARG A 105 -3.02 -10.49 -1.66
N ILE A 106 -4.22 -10.55 -1.11
CA ILE A 106 -4.77 -9.43 -0.33
C ILE A 106 -4.10 -9.37 1.03
N GLU A 107 -3.45 -8.24 1.32
CA GLU A 107 -2.78 -7.98 2.60
C GLU A 107 -3.35 -6.70 3.24
N ASN A 108 -4.02 -6.87 4.38
CA ASN A 108 -4.65 -5.75 5.07
C ASN A 108 -3.63 -4.75 5.62
N GLY A 109 -2.41 -5.22 5.92
CA GLY A 109 -1.29 -4.36 6.31
C GLY A 109 -0.82 -3.37 5.24
N LEU A 110 -1.30 -3.52 3.98
CA LEU A 110 -1.10 -2.57 2.88
C LEU A 110 -2.25 -1.56 2.75
N GLY A 111 -3.24 -1.63 3.66
CA GLY A 111 -4.45 -0.80 3.62
C GLY A 111 -4.18 0.68 3.85
N GLU A 112 -5.19 1.50 3.53
CA GLU A 112 -5.17 2.96 3.73
C GLU A 112 -4.81 3.33 5.17
N TRP A 113 -4.20 4.49 5.30
CA TRP A 113 -3.97 5.12 6.59
C TRP A 113 -5.18 5.98 6.99
N PHE A 114 -5.62 5.78 8.21
CA PHE A 114 -6.58 6.63 8.89
C PHE A 114 -5.97 7.12 10.18
N GLY A 115 -6.10 8.38 10.47
CA GLY A 115 -5.62 8.98 11.71
C GLY A 115 -6.27 8.40 12.95
N SER A 116 -5.62 8.53 14.09
CA SER A 116 -6.11 7.97 15.38
C SER A 116 -7.44 8.59 15.80
N SER A 117 -8.39 7.76 16.24
CA SER A 117 -9.68 8.22 16.77
C SER A 117 -9.97 7.58 18.12
N SER A 118 -10.55 8.40 19.05
CA SER A 118 -10.98 7.95 20.37
C SER A 118 -12.49 7.76 20.51
N PHE A 119 -13.30 8.23 19.55
CA PHE A 119 -14.77 8.24 19.69
C PHE A 119 -15.53 7.60 18.53
N PHE A 120 -14.84 7.17 17.46
CA PHE A 120 -15.43 6.38 16.38
C PHE A 120 -14.42 5.38 15.82
N THR A 121 -14.90 4.42 15.04
CA THR A 121 -14.05 3.48 14.31
C THR A 121 -14.07 3.77 12.82
N HIS A 122 -12.93 3.61 12.18
CA HIS A 122 -12.82 3.74 10.72
C HIS A 122 -13.45 2.54 10.01
N PRO A 123 -14.01 2.73 8.81
CA PRO A 123 -14.59 1.63 8.06
C PRO A 123 -13.55 0.57 7.70
N SER A 124 -13.89 -0.69 7.97
CA SER A 124 -13.08 -1.82 7.51
C SER A 124 -13.26 -2.05 6.01
N PRO A 125 -12.23 -2.54 5.30
CA PRO A 125 -12.37 -2.93 3.90
C PRO A 125 -13.30 -4.16 3.75
N SER A 126 -13.72 -4.43 2.51
CA SER A 126 -14.51 -5.63 2.18
C SER A 126 -13.75 -6.92 2.46
N THR A 127 -14.50 -8.00 2.70
CA THR A 127 -13.91 -9.32 2.90
C THR A 127 -13.30 -9.86 1.59
N PRO A 128 -12.33 -10.79 1.66
CA PRO A 128 -11.75 -11.41 0.48
C PRO A 128 -12.80 -12.07 -0.45
N GLU A 129 -13.87 -12.66 0.11
CA GLU A 129 -14.93 -13.30 -0.64
C GLU A 129 -15.74 -12.28 -1.47
N VAL A 130 -16.08 -11.14 -0.86
CA VAL A 130 -16.76 -10.04 -1.57
C VAL A 130 -15.87 -9.49 -2.67
N LEU A 131 -14.58 -9.26 -2.39
CA LEU A 131 -13.64 -8.78 -3.39
C LEU A 131 -13.43 -9.81 -4.53
N ALA A 132 -13.37 -11.10 -4.23
CA ALA A 132 -13.26 -12.16 -5.24
C ALA A 132 -14.49 -12.21 -6.16
N SER A 133 -15.69 -11.88 -5.69
CA SER A 133 -16.88 -11.76 -6.54
C SER A 133 -16.79 -10.62 -7.56
N HIS A 134 -16.07 -9.55 -7.22
CA HIS A 134 -15.83 -8.41 -8.12
C HIS A 134 -14.61 -8.63 -9.06
N PHE A 135 -13.61 -9.38 -8.61
CA PHE A 135 -12.34 -9.57 -9.32
C PHE A 135 -11.99 -11.06 -9.51
N PRO A 136 -12.90 -11.87 -10.10
CA PRO A 136 -12.72 -13.34 -10.20
C PRO A 136 -11.55 -13.77 -11.08
N THR A 137 -11.06 -12.88 -11.95
CA THR A 137 -9.90 -13.15 -12.84
C THR A 137 -8.56 -13.06 -12.15
N ILE A 138 -8.48 -12.30 -11.06
CA ILE A 138 -7.21 -12.03 -10.36
C ILE A 138 -7.20 -12.54 -8.92
N LEU A 139 -8.35 -12.82 -8.33
CA LEU A 139 -8.48 -13.37 -6.97
C LEU A 139 -8.95 -14.83 -7.04
N SER A 140 -8.59 -15.61 -6.03
CA SER A 140 -9.11 -16.98 -5.90
C SER A 140 -10.58 -16.95 -5.51
N PRO A 141 -11.46 -17.64 -6.25
CA PRO A 141 -12.90 -17.64 -5.99
C PRO A 141 -13.31 -18.44 -4.73
N SER A 142 -12.44 -19.29 -4.23
CA SER A 142 -12.74 -20.15 -3.08
C SER A 142 -11.64 -20.04 -2.02
N PRO A 143 -12.01 -19.88 -0.75
CA PRO A 143 -11.06 -19.97 0.35
C PRO A 143 -10.47 -21.40 0.36
N SER A 144 -9.19 -21.54 0.11
CA SER A 144 -8.47 -22.80 0.31
C SER A 144 -7.54 -22.68 1.52
N GLU A 145 -7.16 -23.79 2.12
CA GLU A 145 -6.18 -23.78 3.22
C GLU A 145 -4.83 -23.23 2.78
N THR A 146 -4.52 -23.32 1.48
CA THR A 146 -3.30 -22.82 0.86
C THR A 146 -3.38 -21.36 0.43
N GLN A 147 -4.56 -20.72 0.52
CA GLN A 147 -4.73 -19.33 0.15
C GLN A 147 -3.95 -18.40 1.11
N TYR A 148 -3.30 -17.39 0.54
CA TYR A 148 -2.65 -16.34 1.33
C TYR A 148 -3.64 -15.68 2.31
N LYS A 149 -3.24 -15.59 3.57
CA LYS A 149 -4.02 -14.91 4.62
C LYS A 149 -3.26 -13.66 5.05
N ALA A 150 -3.99 -12.53 5.12
CA ALA A 150 -3.43 -11.28 5.61
C ALA A 150 -2.75 -11.46 6.98
N ARG A 151 -1.56 -10.89 7.11
CA ARG A 151 -0.71 -11.06 8.30
C ARG A 151 -0.92 -9.98 9.33
N ILE A 152 -1.23 -8.78 8.88
CA ILE A 152 -1.39 -7.60 9.72
C ILE A 152 -2.74 -6.96 9.42
N ILE A 153 -3.52 -6.72 10.46
CA ILE A 153 -4.81 -6.03 10.35
C ILE A 153 -4.67 -4.67 11.04
N PRO A 154 -4.88 -3.56 10.32
CA PRO A 154 -4.82 -2.22 10.91
C PRO A 154 -5.83 -2.04 12.04
N SER A 155 -5.51 -1.16 12.99
CA SER A 155 -6.42 -0.81 14.07
C SER A 155 -7.70 -0.14 13.54
N PRO A 156 -8.89 -0.57 13.96
CA PRO A 156 -10.13 0.11 13.59
C PRO A 156 -10.24 1.53 14.19
N SER A 157 -9.46 1.84 15.21
CA SER A 157 -9.35 3.19 15.78
C SER A 157 -8.34 4.08 15.07
N GLY A 158 -7.80 3.63 13.93
CA GLY A 158 -6.76 4.35 13.20
C GLY A 158 -5.38 4.21 13.80
N GLU A 159 -4.44 4.99 13.30
CA GLU A 159 -3.01 4.89 13.61
C GLU A 159 -2.35 6.26 13.57
N THR A 160 -1.37 6.50 14.45
CA THR A 160 -0.42 7.60 14.29
C THR A 160 0.50 7.36 13.10
N ILE A 161 1.21 8.39 12.65
CA ILE A 161 2.23 8.24 11.58
C ILE A 161 3.29 7.21 11.98
N ALA A 162 3.73 7.20 13.25
CA ALA A 162 4.70 6.22 13.74
C ALA A 162 4.16 4.78 13.68
N GLN A 163 2.90 4.57 14.09
CA GLN A 163 2.24 3.26 14.03
C GLN A 163 2.04 2.77 12.59
N LEU A 164 1.69 3.67 11.66
CA LEU A 164 1.64 3.35 10.22
C LEU A 164 2.99 2.82 9.74
N HIS A 165 4.10 3.50 10.05
CA HIS A 165 5.43 3.07 9.63
C HIS A 165 5.79 1.69 10.19
N ASP A 166 5.49 1.42 11.45
CA ASP A 166 5.77 0.14 12.09
C ASP A 166 4.87 -0.98 11.56
N ARG A 167 3.58 -0.69 11.26
CA ARG A 167 2.68 -1.62 10.56
C ARG A 167 3.23 -2.02 9.19
N VAL A 168 3.61 -1.04 8.40
CA VAL A 168 4.11 -1.23 7.04
C VAL A 168 5.46 -1.97 7.05
N ALA A 169 6.37 -1.62 7.96
CA ALA A 169 7.65 -2.30 8.11
C ALA A 169 7.45 -3.78 8.48
N THR A 170 6.53 -4.07 9.40
CA THR A 170 6.18 -5.44 9.80
C THR A 170 5.56 -6.21 8.63
N THR A 171 4.64 -5.60 7.90
CA THR A 171 4.01 -6.18 6.71
C THR A 171 5.03 -6.54 5.64
N LEU A 172 5.91 -5.59 5.27
CA LEU A 172 6.96 -5.81 4.28
C LEU A 172 7.95 -6.90 4.71
N SER A 173 8.33 -6.93 5.98
CA SER A 173 9.21 -7.97 6.50
C SER A 173 8.63 -9.37 6.29
N HIS A 174 7.31 -9.53 6.53
CA HIS A 174 6.63 -10.80 6.29
C HIS A 174 6.47 -11.14 4.81
N ILE A 175 6.13 -10.16 3.96
CA ILE A 175 6.03 -10.37 2.52
C ILE A 175 7.38 -10.83 1.96
N ILE A 176 8.47 -10.13 2.29
CA ILE A 176 9.82 -10.44 1.81
C ILE A 176 10.23 -11.85 2.27
N ALA A 177 10.05 -12.17 3.56
CA ALA A 177 10.41 -13.49 4.09
C ALA A 177 9.61 -14.60 3.41
N THR A 178 8.28 -14.43 3.24
CA THR A 178 7.43 -15.41 2.56
C THR A 178 7.88 -15.65 1.12
N VAL A 179 8.19 -14.60 0.37
CA VAL A 179 8.64 -14.74 -1.03
C VAL A 179 10.02 -15.40 -1.09
N ASP A 180 10.96 -15.01 -0.21
CA ASP A 180 12.28 -15.62 -0.14
C ASP A 180 12.19 -17.13 0.17
N GLU A 181 11.30 -17.53 1.10
CA GLU A 181 11.04 -18.94 1.44
C GLU A 181 10.44 -19.71 0.26
N GLU A 182 9.46 -19.14 -0.45
CA GLU A 182 8.86 -19.76 -1.64
C GLU A 182 9.88 -19.96 -2.77
N LEU A 183 10.72 -18.95 -3.02
CA LEU A 183 11.77 -19.04 -4.05
C LEU A 183 12.85 -20.05 -3.66
N ALA A 184 13.22 -20.14 -2.38
CA ALA A 184 14.18 -21.14 -1.89
C ALA A 184 13.61 -22.56 -2.04
N ALA A 185 12.34 -22.78 -1.66
CA ALA A 185 11.68 -24.07 -1.80
C ALA A 185 11.56 -24.52 -3.28
N PHE A 186 11.28 -23.55 -4.18
CA PHE A 186 11.29 -23.84 -5.62
C PHE A 186 12.69 -24.27 -6.09
N ALA A 187 13.74 -23.56 -5.69
CA ALA A 187 15.12 -23.88 -6.06
C ALA A 187 15.57 -25.24 -5.52
N GLU A 188 15.19 -25.59 -4.30
CA GLU A 188 15.46 -26.92 -3.72
C GLU A 188 14.76 -28.05 -4.47
N SER A 189 13.52 -27.84 -4.89
CA SER A 189 12.76 -28.83 -5.64
C SER A 189 13.13 -28.94 -7.12
N HIS A 190 13.81 -27.92 -7.67
CA HIS A 190 14.24 -27.84 -9.06
C HIS A 190 15.70 -27.36 -9.18
N PRO A 191 16.71 -28.13 -8.68
CA PRO A 191 18.08 -27.63 -8.52
C PRO A 191 18.76 -27.25 -9.82
N ASP A 192 18.42 -27.93 -10.93
CA ASP A 192 19.03 -27.69 -12.25
C ASP A 192 18.26 -26.66 -13.10
N ASP A 193 17.26 -26.01 -12.53
CA ASP A 193 16.45 -25.04 -13.26
C ASP A 193 17.22 -23.73 -13.47
N PRO A 194 17.41 -23.27 -14.72
CA PRO A 194 18.13 -22.02 -15.00
C PRO A 194 17.47 -20.78 -14.40
N ARG A 195 16.19 -20.85 -14.06
CA ARG A 195 15.42 -19.77 -13.41
C ARG A 195 15.91 -19.49 -12.00
N ASN A 196 16.56 -20.44 -11.33
CA ASN A 196 17.18 -20.24 -10.01
C ASN A 196 18.24 -19.12 -10.00
N HIS A 197 18.73 -18.73 -11.18
CA HIS A 197 19.72 -17.66 -11.36
C HIS A 197 19.14 -16.36 -11.91
N GLN A 198 17.83 -16.30 -12.16
CA GLN A 198 17.16 -15.10 -12.65
C GLN A 198 16.79 -14.15 -11.51
N SER A 199 16.60 -12.89 -11.87
CA SER A 199 16.08 -11.84 -10.99
C SER A 199 14.60 -12.08 -10.70
N HIS A 200 14.21 -11.94 -9.44
CA HIS A 200 12.83 -12.10 -9.00
C HIS A 200 12.27 -10.79 -8.46
N SER A 201 11.07 -10.45 -8.89
CA SER A 201 10.41 -9.23 -8.42
C SER A 201 8.98 -9.48 -7.95
N ILE A 202 8.47 -8.55 -7.14
CA ILE A 202 7.06 -8.50 -6.75
C ILE A 202 6.47 -7.14 -7.07
N LEU A 203 5.14 -7.10 -7.28
CA LEU A 203 4.36 -5.89 -7.41
C LEU A 203 3.47 -5.72 -6.18
N ILE A 204 3.49 -4.53 -5.58
CA ILE A 204 2.64 -4.14 -4.45
C ILE A 204 1.77 -2.95 -4.88
N CYS A 205 0.45 -3.05 -4.70
CA CYS A 205 -0.46 -1.92 -4.92
C CYS A 205 -1.05 -1.45 -3.59
N THR A 206 -0.96 -0.14 -3.34
CA THR A 206 -1.34 0.46 -2.07
C THR A 206 -1.83 1.92 -2.23
N HIS A 207 -1.73 2.73 -1.19
CA HIS A 207 -2.20 4.12 -1.09
C HIS A 207 -1.02 5.09 -0.90
N ALA A 208 -1.29 6.39 -0.83
CA ALA A 208 -0.25 7.41 -0.74
C ALA A 208 0.59 7.31 0.53
N ALA A 209 -0.03 7.41 1.70
CA ALA A 209 0.66 7.36 2.99
C ALA A 209 1.41 6.04 3.23
N PRO A 210 0.78 4.86 2.99
CA PRO A 210 1.51 3.60 3.08
C PRO A 210 2.67 3.48 2.09
N LEU A 211 2.58 4.03 0.86
CA LEU A 211 3.69 4.01 -0.11
C LEU A 211 4.91 4.76 0.42
N ILE A 212 4.72 5.98 0.98
CA ILE A 212 5.80 6.74 1.61
C ILE A 212 6.40 5.94 2.76
N ALA A 213 5.55 5.40 3.65
CA ALA A 213 6.01 4.58 4.77
C ALA A 213 6.77 3.32 4.32
N MET A 214 6.37 2.69 3.20
CA MET A 214 7.10 1.57 2.59
C MET A 214 8.48 1.97 2.10
N GLY A 215 8.58 3.10 1.40
CA GLY A 215 9.86 3.61 0.93
C GLY A 215 10.84 3.83 2.09
N ARG A 216 10.36 4.44 3.17
CA ARG A 216 11.13 4.66 4.40
C ARG A 216 11.52 3.37 5.09
N ALA A 217 10.57 2.41 5.19
CA ALA A 217 10.84 1.11 5.81
C ALA A 217 11.82 0.26 5.00
N LEU A 218 11.77 0.29 3.67
CA LEU A 218 12.68 -0.44 2.79
C LEU A 218 14.10 0.14 2.83
N THR A 219 14.23 1.47 2.77
CA THR A 219 15.53 2.13 2.79
C THR A 219 16.14 2.23 4.20
N GLY A 220 15.30 2.15 5.24
CA GLY A 220 15.69 2.37 6.62
C GLY A 220 15.82 3.84 7.00
N ASN A 221 15.46 4.75 6.12
CA ASN A 221 15.58 6.19 6.32
C ASN A 221 14.24 6.75 6.78
N MET A 222 14.19 7.16 8.05
CA MET A 222 13.05 7.87 8.63
C MET A 222 13.48 9.31 8.87
N PRO A 223 12.87 10.30 8.18
CA PRO A 223 13.20 11.70 8.43
C PRO A 223 12.71 12.15 9.82
N ASP A 224 13.36 13.16 10.38
CA ASP A 224 12.95 13.77 11.65
C ASP A 224 11.60 14.49 11.49
N ASP A 225 11.37 15.12 10.35
CA ASP A 225 10.09 15.71 9.95
C ASP A 225 9.35 14.75 9.00
N SER A 226 8.23 14.21 9.45
CA SER A 226 7.41 13.29 8.65
C SER A 226 6.86 13.93 7.38
N SER A 227 6.77 15.26 7.30
CA SER A 227 6.29 16.01 6.13
C SER A 227 7.30 16.07 4.97
N GLU A 228 8.52 15.59 5.16
CA GLU A 228 9.54 15.55 4.12
C GLU A 228 9.05 14.76 2.90
N GLU A 229 9.19 15.35 1.71
CA GLU A 229 8.74 14.77 0.43
C GLU A 229 9.82 13.86 -0.16
N ASP A 230 10.24 12.83 0.59
CA ASP A 230 11.27 11.87 0.22
C ASP A 230 10.80 10.81 -0.79
N PHE A 231 9.52 10.42 -0.76
CA PHE A 231 8.90 9.51 -1.71
C PHE A 231 7.70 10.14 -2.41
N LYS A 232 7.54 9.86 -3.72
CA LYS A 232 6.56 10.50 -4.59
C LYS A 232 5.40 9.55 -4.92
N PRO A 233 4.28 9.61 -4.18
CA PRO A 233 3.15 8.72 -4.37
C PRO A 233 2.12 9.29 -5.36
N PHE A 234 2.51 9.59 -6.60
CA PHE A 234 1.56 9.98 -7.63
C PHE A 234 0.60 8.84 -7.96
N THR A 235 -0.60 9.13 -8.47
CA THR A 235 -1.58 8.10 -8.85
C THR A 235 -1.03 7.21 -9.96
N ALA A 236 -1.07 5.89 -9.75
CA ALA A 236 -0.53 4.86 -10.63
C ALA A 236 0.97 4.98 -10.96
N SER A 237 1.72 5.80 -10.21
CA SER A 237 3.19 5.85 -10.33
C SER A 237 3.82 4.54 -9.86
N VAL A 238 5.03 4.26 -10.30
CA VAL A 238 5.82 3.10 -9.87
C VAL A 238 7.09 3.57 -9.19
N SER A 239 7.29 3.13 -7.93
CA SER A 239 8.59 3.23 -7.26
C SER A 239 9.26 1.86 -7.28
N THR A 240 10.54 1.82 -7.63
CA THR A 240 11.33 0.59 -7.78
C THR A 240 12.41 0.54 -6.73
N PHE A 241 12.46 -0.57 -6.00
CA PHE A 241 13.46 -0.81 -4.98
C PHE A 241 14.29 -2.04 -5.33
N ALA A 242 15.61 -1.90 -5.31
CA ALA A 242 16.56 -2.98 -5.51
C ALA A 242 17.15 -3.42 -4.17
N ARG A 243 17.22 -4.73 -3.93
CA ARG A 243 17.78 -5.28 -2.70
C ARG A 243 19.28 -5.00 -2.63
N ARG A 244 19.75 -4.54 -1.48
CA ARG A 244 21.17 -4.32 -1.24
C ARG A 244 21.94 -5.64 -1.30
N LYS A 245 23.06 -5.64 -2.03
CA LYS A 245 23.93 -6.82 -2.09
C LYS A 245 24.61 -7.04 -0.72
N SER A 246 24.68 -8.28 -0.31
CA SER A 246 25.17 -8.70 1.02
C SER A 246 26.70 -8.46 1.20
N GLY A 247 27.11 -7.20 1.23
CA GLY A 247 28.44 -6.78 1.69
C GLY A 247 28.35 -5.87 2.91
N SER A 248 27.14 -5.45 3.28
CA SER A 248 26.86 -4.59 4.44
C SER A 248 25.99 -5.31 5.49
N ARG A 249 26.14 -6.62 5.62
CA ARG A 249 25.54 -7.38 6.73
C ARG A 249 26.31 -7.16 8.04
N THR A 250 26.50 -5.93 8.44
CA THR A 250 26.93 -5.62 9.80
C THR A 250 25.68 -5.43 10.65
N GLY A 251 25.26 -6.45 11.39
CA GLY A 251 24.37 -6.28 12.52
C GLY A 251 23.00 -6.95 12.50
N ILE A 252 22.79 -8.08 11.81
CA ILE A 252 21.51 -8.82 11.91
C ILE A 252 21.43 -9.70 13.19
N GLU A 253 22.49 -9.90 13.92
CA GLU A 253 22.52 -10.87 15.04
C GLU A 253 22.65 -10.30 16.46
N GLN A 254 22.71 -9.01 16.70
CA GLN A 254 22.86 -8.51 18.08
C GLN A 254 22.10 -7.21 18.34
N ASP A 255 20.77 -7.26 18.40
CA ASP A 255 20.00 -6.24 19.14
C ASP A 255 18.91 -6.89 20.01
N VAL A 256 19.32 -7.81 20.89
CA VAL A 256 18.64 -8.04 22.15
C VAL A 256 19.28 -7.09 23.17
N VAL A 257 19.00 -5.80 23.03
CA VAL A 257 19.32 -4.82 24.06
C VAL A 257 18.01 -4.43 24.75
N ASN A 258 17.83 -4.98 25.96
CA ASN A 258 17.01 -4.45 27.06
C ASN A 258 15.89 -3.47 26.67
N GLY A 259 14.79 -3.96 26.08
CA GLY A 259 13.60 -3.20 25.83
C GLY A 259 12.45 -4.15 25.50
N LYS A 260 11.25 -3.85 25.97
CA LYS A 260 10.02 -4.55 25.55
C LYS A 260 10.01 -4.57 24.04
N THR A 261 10.07 -5.75 23.42
CA THR A 261 9.88 -5.90 21.98
C THR A 261 8.46 -5.46 21.68
N GLU A 262 8.29 -4.34 20.97
CA GLU A 262 6.99 -3.88 20.52
C GLU A 262 6.46 -4.84 19.48
N GLU A 263 5.15 -5.11 19.51
CA GLU A 263 4.48 -6.06 18.63
C GLU A 263 3.25 -5.43 17.97
N ILE A 264 3.01 -5.80 16.72
CA ILE A 264 1.77 -5.49 15.98
C ILE A 264 1.11 -6.82 15.61
N CYS A 265 -0.14 -7.01 16.00
CA CYS A 265 -0.88 -8.27 15.77
C CYS A 265 -0.10 -9.52 16.20
N GLY A 266 0.59 -9.47 17.35
CA GLY A 266 1.44 -10.57 17.85
C GLY A 266 2.70 -10.82 17.01
N LYS A 267 3.09 -9.88 16.17
CA LYS A 267 4.32 -9.90 15.36
C LYS A 267 5.30 -8.86 15.86
N LYS A 268 6.55 -9.24 16.02
CA LYS A 268 7.62 -8.32 16.39
C LYS A 268 7.82 -7.26 15.31
N ILE A 269 7.88 -5.99 15.72
CA ILE A 269 8.25 -4.90 14.83
C ILE A 269 9.74 -5.06 14.47
N PRO A 270 10.09 -5.14 13.17
CA PRO A 270 11.48 -5.26 12.76
C PRO A 270 12.26 -3.98 13.08
N HIS A 271 13.53 -4.12 13.42
CA HIS A 271 14.40 -2.97 13.64
C HIS A 271 14.89 -2.42 12.28
N TRP A 272 14.08 -1.58 11.64
CA TRP A 272 14.28 -1.11 10.27
C TRP A 272 14.97 0.25 10.16
N ARG A 273 14.90 1.11 11.20
CA ARG A 273 15.43 2.50 11.19
C ARG A 273 16.95 2.54 11.15
N GLY A 274 17.52 3.74 10.97
CA GLY A 274 18.97 3.98 10.95
C GLY A 274 19.68 3.42 9.72
N GLY A 275 19.02 3.49 8.56
CA GLY A 275 19.57 3.04 7.28
C GLY A 275 19.56 1.52 7.08
N ARG A 276 19.03 0.73 8.02
CA ARG A 276 19.03 -0.75 7.93
C ARG A 276 18.07 -1.27 6.87
N GLY A 277 16.84 -0.78 6.91
CA GLY A 277 15.74 -1.29 6.09
C GLY A 277 15.26 -2.68 6.49
N VAL A 278 14.03 -3.01 6.11
CA VAL A 278 13.47 -4.35 6.31
C VAL A 278 14.07 -5.37 5.34
N GLY A 279 14.11 -6.64 5.73
CA GLY A 279 14.52 -7.75 4.85
C GLY A 279 15.94 -7.62 4.27
N GLY A 280 16.86 -6.91 4.97
CA GLY A 280 18.26 -6.70 4.55
C GLY A 280 18.52 -5.36 3.87
N GLY A 281 17.51 -4.48 3.77
CA GLY A 281 17.61 -3.14 3.22
C GLY A 281 17.55 -3.09 1.69
N TRP A 282 17.04 -1.97 1.19
CA TRP A 282 16.77 -1.74 -0.24
C TRP A 282 17.18 -0.33 -0.62
N ASP A 283 17.59 -0.17 -1.86
CA ASP A 283 17.87 1.13 -2.45
C ASP A 283 16.72 1.51 -3.39
N CYS A 284 16.20 2.73 -3.23
CA CYS A 284 15.21 3.26 -4.16
C CYS A 284 15.93 3.66 -5.46
N VAL A 285 15.76 2.85 -6.50
CA VAL A 285 16.41 3.08 -7.81
C VAL A 285 15.55 3.92 -8.75
N GLN A 286 14.24 3.97 -8.49
CA GLN A 286 13.28 4.82 -9.20
C GLN A 286 12.18 5.24 -8.24
N ASN A 287 11.89 6.54 -8.16
CA ASN A 287 10.97 7.12 -7.16
C ASN A 287 9.79 7.79 -7.86
N GLY A 288 8.63 7.11 -7.86
CA GLY A 288 7.38 7.67 -8.40
C GLY A 288 7.38 7.88 -9.90
N ASP A 289 7.92 6.92 -10.68
CA ASP A 289 7.93 7.01 -12.13
C ASP A 289 6.51 7.08 -12.72
N CYS A 290 6.27 8.13 -13.51
CA CYS A 290 5.06 8.39 -14.27
C CYS A 290 5.35 8.50 -15.78
N SER A 291 6.53 8.15 -16.25
CA SER A 291 6.97 8.36 -17.65
C SER A 291 6.10 7.60 -18.67
N PHE A 292 5.44 6.54 -18.24
CA PHE A 292 4.52 5.72 -19.04
C PHE A 292 3.06 6.20 -18.99
N LEU A 293 2.74 7.18 -18.12
CA LEU A 293 1.40 7.73 -17.97
C LEU A 293 1.20 8.92 -18.88
N SER A 294 0.15 8.93 -19.68
CA SER A 294 -0.17 10.03 -20.60
C SER A 294 -0.48 11.36 -19.88
N GLY A 295 -0.95 11.30 -18.64
CA GLY A 295 -1.18 12.46 -17.77
C GLY A 295 0.06 12.89 -16.99
N GLY A 296 1.14 12.10 -16.98
CA GLY A 296 2.32 12.36 -16.16
C GLY A 296 2.05 12.28 -14.65
N GLU A 297 2.71 13.16 -13.90
CA GLU A 297 2.60 13.23 -12.44
C GLU A 297 1.28 13.87 -12.01
N GLU A 298 0.38 13.08 -11.41
CA GLU A 298 -0.92 13.55 -10.94
C GLU A 298 -1.15 13.23 -9.46
N ARG A 299 -1.75 14.17 -8.73
CA ARG A 299 -2.24 13.97 -7.38
C ARG A 299 -1.16 13.47 -6.39
N GLY A 300 -0.01 14.14 -6.38
CA GLY A 300 0.99 13.96 -5.32
C GLY A 300 0.38 14.16 -3.93
N TRP A 301 1.00 13.54 -2.94
CA TRP A 301 0.59 13.63 -1.55
C TRP A 301 1.82 13.53 -0.63
N HIS A 302 1.77 14.19 0.51
CA HIS A 302 2.76 14.10 1.58
C HIS A 302 2.07 14.22 2.94
N PHE A 303 2.73 13.82 4.02
CA PHE A 303 2.24 14.06 5.35
C PHE A 303 2.29 15.56 5.65
N ASN A 304 1.23 16.11 6.22
CA ASN A 304 1.13 17.51 6.65
C ASN A 304 0.82 17.64 8.16
N GLY A 305 1.12 16.61 8.92
CA GLY A 305 0.88 16.48 10.34
C GLY A 305 0.10 15.20 10.67
N GLU A 306 -0.07 14.95 11.96
CA GLU A 306 -0.93 13.85 12.43
C GLU A 306 -2.40 14.16 12.11
N GLU A 307 -3.09 13.19 11.53
CA GLU A 307 -4.54 13.18 11.54
C GLU A 307 -4.98 12.49 12.83
N ASP A 308 -5.47 13.28 13.78
CA ASP A 308 -6.01 12.71 15.00
C ASP A 308 -7.45 13.20 15.29
N PHE A 309 -8.26 12.30 15.77
CA PHE A 309 -9.64 12.53 16.18
C PHE A 309 -9.80 12.18 17.66
N LEU A 310 -8.85 12.68 18.49
CA LEU A 310 -8.75 12.30 19.91
C LEU A 310 -9.74 13.04 20.81
N SER A 311 -10.35 14.12 20.34
CA SER A 311 -11.37 14.86 21.07
C SER A 311 -12.59 15.12 20.20
N MET A 312 -13.80 14.95 20.76
CA MET A 312 -15.00 15.40 20.07
C MET A 312 -14.92 16.93 19.87
N PRO A 313 -15.28 17.43 18.68
CA PRO A 313 -15.43 18.86 18.50
C PRO A 313 -16.39 19.39 19.58
N THR A 314 -15.97 20.38 20.36
CA THR A 314 -16.87 21.04 21.30
C THR A 314 -18.04 21.63 20.52
N PRO A 315 -19.31 21.31 20.84
CA PRO A 315 -20.43 21.91 20.15
C PRO A 315 -20.29 23.43 20.25
N LEU A 316 -20.30 24.13 19.12
CA LEU A 316 -20.41 25.58 19.11
C LEU A 316 -21.71 25.91 19.85
N VAL A 317 -21.62 26.34 21.09
CA VAL A 317 -22.75 26.91 21.81
C VAL A 317 -23.17 28.12 21.00
N ALA A 318 -24.32 27.99 20.33
CA ALA A 318 -24.90 29.10 19.60
C ALA A 318 -25.06 30.26 20.60
N SER A 319 -24.16 31.23 20.53
CA SER A 319 -24.33 32.48 21.24
C SER A 319 -25.61 33.13 20.73
N ALA A 320 -26.52 33.39 21.63
CA ALA A 320 -27.79 34.09 21.33
C ALA A 320 -27.48 35.36 20.50
N PRO A 321 -28.29 35.71 19.53
CA PRO A 321 -28.04 36.86 18.66
C PRO A 321 -28.19 38.15 19.47
N SER A 322 -27.07 38.78 19.81
CA SER A 322 -27.05 40.22 20.11
C SER A 322 -27.11 40.95 18.76
N GLY A 323 -28.15 41.74 18.60
CA GLY A 323 -28.53 42.33 17.32
C GLY A 323 -27.51 43.26 16.68
N ALA A 324 -27.71 43.38 15.39
CA ALA A 324 -27.38 44.45 14.45
C ALA A 324 -25.98 44.42 13.79
N ALA A 325 -26.12 44.43 12.47
CA ALA A 325 -25.31 45.03 11.39
C ALA A 325 -24.35 44.09 10.62
N SER A 326 -24.79 43.83 9.39
CA SER A 326 -24.09 43.66 8.11
C SER A 326 -22.56 43.56 8.08
N ASP A 327 -22.01 42.44 7.66
CA ASP A 327 -21.19 42.41 6.45
C ASP A 327 -20.91 40.98 5.97
N ALA A 328 -20.88 40.85 4.67
CA ALA A 328 -20.69 39.58 3.97
C ALA A 328 -19.22 39.14 4.03
N GLY A 329 -18.93 37.90 4.52
CA GLY A 329 -17.62 37.32 4.48
C GLY A 329 -17.71 35.79 4.34
N SER A 330 -17.19 35.31 3.25
CA SER A 330 -17.19 33.94 2.77
C SER A 330 -16.72 32.91 3.83
N ALA A 331 -17.59 31.94 4.10
CA ALA A 331 -17.21 30.76 4.86
C ALA A 331 -16.40 29.79 3.97
N GLY A 332 -15.10 29.69 4.24
CA GLY A 332 -14.26 28.65 3.68
C GLY A 332 -14.49 27.33 4.42
N SER A 333 -15.09 26.36 3.76
CA SER A 333 -15.18 25.00 4.24
C SER A 333 -13.80 24.32 4.04
N SER A 334 -13.08 24.01 5.11
CA SER A 334 -11.92 23.17 5.03
C SER A 334 -12.38 21.72 4.92
N SER A 335 -12.40 21.19 3.70
CA SER A 335 -12.55 19.76 3.46
C SER A 335 -11.16 19.12 3.46
N ALA A 336 -10.88 18.28 4.45
CA ALA A 336 -9.71 17.40 4.41
C ALA A 336 -9.87 16.46 3.20
N LYS A 337 -8.95 16.55 2.26
CA LYS A 337 -8.85 15.64 1.10
C LYS A 337 -7.70 14.70 1.35
N LEU A 338 -8.00 13.44 1.56
CA LEU A 338 -7.07 12.32 1.47
C LEU A 338 -7.08 11.70 0.07
#